data_56254249d073f03d0d82ae3998fa13ad
#
_entry.id   56254249d073f03d0d82ae3998fa13ad
#
_cell.length_a   1.000
_cell.length_b   1.000
_cell.length_c   1.000
_cell.angle_alpha   90.00
_cell.angle_beta   90.00
_cell.angle_gamma   90.00
#
_symmetry.space_group_name_H-M   'P 1'
#
loop_
_entity.id
_entity.type
_entity.pdbx_description
1 polymer ?
#
loop_
_entity_poly.entity_id
_entity_poly.type
_entity_poly.pdbx_seq_one_letter_code
_entity_poly.pdbx_strand_id
1 'polypeptide(L)'
;MKKTTDRNYKNRILLICLSIFCVLLIAVSFWGDGIISPVKQVSGFFITPVQKGINSFGLWLSGLTDNFEDAVSLREENAELKEKVDTLTAENTQLLQNKEELDRLRELFELDQQYEDYEKVGARIIARESGNWFQLFTIDKGSSDGIKKDMNVISGSGLVGIVTEVGTNWSTVRSIIDDDSSVSAMVSTTSDQCIIAGNLQLIDEGALNLVRLTDTENKVHVGDKVVTSYISEKYLPGILIGYISELNNDSNNMTKSGYLTPVVDFRHLQEVLVILELKDYDPAEADKIASGEVTSAETYSETSEPESETGSN
;
A
#
# COMPACT_ATOMS: atom_id res chain seq x y z
N MET A 1 25.15 -41.53 -76.28
CA MET A 1 26.23 -41.86 -75.34
C MET A 1 27.61 -41.55 -75.91
N LYS A 2 28.11 -40.28 -75.84
CA LYS A 2 29.47 -39.91 -76.25
C LYS A 2 29.80 -38.53 -75.72
N LYS A 3 30.00 -38.37 -74.41
CA LYS A 3 30.48 -37.06 -73.85
C LYS A 3 31.27 -37.17 -72.52
N THR A 4 31.58 -38.32 -72.02
CA THR A 4 32.31 -38.52 -70.76
C THR A 4 33.77 -38.89 -70.93
N THR A 5 34.24 -39.24 -72.13
CA THR A 5 35.61 -39.70 -72.36
C THR A 5 36.62 -38.53 -72.55
N ASP A 6 36.18 -37.38 -73.03
CA ASP A 6 37.06 -36.21 -73.28
C ASP A 6 37.49 -35.47 -72.00
N ARG A 7 36.73 -35.48 -70.94
CA ARG A 7 37.12 -34.81 -69.73
C ARG A 7 38.22 -35.50 -68.96
N ASN A 8 38.23 -36.81 -68.98
CA ASN A 8 39.27 -37.62 -68.32
C ASN A 8 40.61 -37.55 -69.03
N TYR A 9 40.61 -37.36 -70.38
CA TYR A 9 41.83 -37.24 -71.17
C TYR A 9 42.51 -35.87 -70.91
N LYS A 10 41.75 -34.82 -70.81
CA LYS A 10 42.29 -33.45 -70.49
C LYS A 10 42.84 -33.43 -69.05
N ASN A 11 42.23 -34.02 -68.08
CA ASN A 11 42.74 -34.09 -66.71
C ASN A 11 43.98 -34.95 -66.58
N ARG A 12 44.13 -36.00 -67.38
CA ARG A 12 45.35 -36.85 -67.44
C ARG A 12 46.52 -36.07 -68.10
N ILE A 13 46.26 -35.32 -69.16
CA ILE A 13 47.23 -34.49 -69.79
C ILE A 13 47.67 -33.39 -68.81
N LEU A 14 46.77 -32.75 -68.13
CA LEU A 14 47.05 -31.69 -67.12
C LEU A 14 47.91 -32.25 -65.98
N LEU A 15 47.64 -33.46 -65.49
CA LEU A 15 48.43 -34.12 -64.46
C LEU A 15 49.82 -34.44 -64.92
N ILE A 16 49.96 -34.94 -66.22
CA ILE A 16 51.27 -35.25 -66.84
C ILE A 16 52.08 -33.98 -67.01
N CYS A 17 51.48 -32.88 -67.53
CA CYS A 17 52.15 -31.59 -67.66
C CYS A 17 52.58 -31.02 -66.27
N LEU A 18 51.74 -31.13 -65.24
CA LEU A 18 52.04 -30.70 -63.85
C LEU A 18 53.23 -31.51 -63.32
N SER A 19 53.21 -32.83 -63.51
CA SER A 19 54.29 -33.70 -63.07
C SER A 19 55.64 -33.41 -63.78
N ILE A 20 55.60 -33.18 -65.10
CA ILE A 20 56.76 -32.80 -65.84
C ILE A 20 57.29 -31.45 -65.37
N PHE A 21 56.39 -30.48 -65.08
CA PHE A 21 56.77 -29.17 -64.58
C PHE A 21 57.42 -29.25 -63.17
N CYS A 22 56.92 -30.08 -62.30
CA CYS A 22 57.54 -30.32 -60.99
C CYS A 22 58.90 -30.98 -61.10
N VAL A 23 59.04 -31.97 -61.97
CA VAL A 23 60.36 -32.60 -62.20
C VAL A 23 61.40 -31.59 -62.80
N LEU A 24 60.90 -30.73 -63.67
CA LEU A 24 61.77 -29.67 -64.30
C LEU A 24 62.18 -28.67 -63.21
N LEU A 25 61.31 -28.25 -62.34
CA LEU A 25 61.65 -27.40 -61.19
C LEU A 25 62.65 -28.08 -60.23
N ILE A 26 62.54 -29.34 -59.97
CA ILE A 26 63.50 -30.10 -59.17
C ILE A 26 64.88 -30.19 -59.91
N ALA A 27 64.89 -30.47 -61.21
CA ALA A 27 66.10 -30.50 -62.00
C ALA A 27 66.81 -29.16 -62.05
N VAL A 28 66.07 -28.08 -62.19
CA VAL A 28 66.62 -26.69 -62.12
C VAL A 28 67.15 -26.38 -60.74
N SER A 29 66.49 -26.87 -59.70
CA SER A 29 66.94 -26.75 -58.31
C SER A 29 68.27 -27.50 -58.06
N PHE A 30 68.45 -28.63 -58.69
CA PHE A 30 69.66 -29.48 -58.49
C PHE A 30 70.88 -29.04 -59.34
N TRP A 31 70.66 -28.43 -60.49
CA TRP A 31 71.76 -27.97 -61.43
C TRP A 31 72.04 -26.48 -61.29
N GLY A 32 71.37 -25.80 -60.40
CA GLY A 32 71.39 -24.29 -60.38
C GLY A 32 72.21 -23.69 -59.26
N ASP A 33 73.31 -24.27 -58.80
CA ASP A 33 74.15 -23.69 -57.74
C ASP A 33 74.85 -22.36 -58.17
N GLY A 34 74.69 -21.94 -59.45
CA GLY A 34 75.24 -20.68 -59.93
C GLY A 34 74.26 -19.56 -60.27
N ILE A 35 72.93 -19.86 -60.32
CA ILE A 35 71.88 -18.93 -60.79
C ILE A 35 70.97 -18.44 -59.66
N ILE A 36 71.09 -18.96 -58.46
CA ILE A 36 70.15 -18.70 -57.36
C ILE A 36 70.48 -17.46 -56.49
N SER A 37 71.60 -16.78 -56.81
CA SER A 37 72.04 -15.56 -56.11
C SER A 37 71.01 -14.40 -56.12
N PRO A 38 70.31 -14.08 -57.21
CA PRO A 38 69.33 -12.99 -57.20
C PRO A 38 67.98 -13.36 -56.62
N VAL A 39 67.61 -14.68 -56.52
CA VAL A 39 66.32 -15.12 -55.99
C VAL A 39 66.28 -14.96 -54.50
N LYS A 40 67.39 -15.10 -53.74
CA LYS A 40 67.45 -14.87 -52.32
C LYS A 40 67.16 -13.40 -51.90
N GLN A 41 67.51 -12.42 -52.77
CA GLN A 41 67.20 -11.01 -52.48
C GLN A 41 65.77 -10.65 -52.81
N VAL A 42 65.14 -11.30 -53.78
CA VAL A 42 63.76 -11.04 -54.19
C VAL A 42 62.76 -11.73 -53.26
N SER A 43 63.07 -12.93 -52.68
CA SER A 43 62.19 -13.63 -51.73
C SER A 43 62.00 -12.84 -50.47
N GLY A 44 63.02 -12.11 -49.98
CA GLY A 44 62.91 -11.26 -48.79
C GLY A 44 61.96 -10.07 -48.98
N PHE A 45 61.81 -9.58 -50.21
CA PHE A 45 61.02 -8.40 -50.53
C PHE A 45 59.50 -8.71 -50.59
N PHE A 46 59.09 -9.93 -51.00
CA PHE A 46 57.72 -10.34 -51.14
C PHE A 46 57.18 -11.13 -49.93
N ILE A 47 58.02 -11.90 -49.25
CA ILE A 47 57.59 -12.76 -48.13
C ILE A 47 57.43 -11.95 -46.84
N THR A 48 58.31 -10.98 -46.56
CA THR A 48 58.23 -10.16 -45.35
C THR A 48 56.96 -9.27 -45.23
N PRO A 49 56.48 -8.58 -46.33
CA PRO A 49 55.22 -7.84 -46.19
C PRO A 49 53.99 -8.71 -46.09
N VAL A 50 53.98 -9.92 -46.70
CA VAL A 50 52.86 -10.87 -46.58
C VAL A 50 52.78 -11.45 -45.16
N GLN A 51 53.91 -11.82 -44.54
CA GLN A 51 53.93 -12.27 -43.13
C GLN A 51 53.52 -11.17 -42.15
N LYS A 52 53.95 -9.93 -42.37
CA LYS A 52 53.48 -8.80 -41.55
C LYS A 52 51.99 -8.52 -41.74
N GLY A 53 51.50 -8.62 -42.99
CA GLY A 53 50.08 -8.44 -43.29
C GLY A 53 49.18 -9.50 -42.63
N ILE A 54 49.60 -10.77 -42.69
CA ILE A 54 48.83 -11.87 -42.07
C ILE A 54 48.82 -11.74 -40.54
N ASN A 55 49.95 -11.36 -39.93
CA ASN A 55 50.01 -11.19 -38.47
C ASN A 55 49.19 -9.97 -38.01
N SER A 56 49.23 -8.87 -38.75
CA SER A 56 48.41 -7.68 -38.48
C SER A 56 46.91 -7.95 -38.69
N PHE A 57 46.56 -8.75 -39.70
CA PHE A 57 45.18 -9.16 -39.92
C PHE A 57 44.69 -10.12 -38.88
N GLY A 58 45.53 -11.05 -38.39
CA GLY A 58 45.23 -11.94 -37.27
C GLY A 58 44.99 -11.19 -35.97
N LEU A 59 45.82 -10.21 -35.63
CA LEU A 59 45.63 -9.35 -34.46
C LEU A 59 44.42 -8.44 -34.56
N TRP A 60 44.10 -7.93 -35.76
CA TRP A 60 42.87 -7.13 -36.00
C TRP A 60 41.60 -8.01 -35.85
N LEU A 61 41.63 -9.24 -36.39
CA LEU A 61 40.52 -10.19 -36.27
C LEU A 61 40.32 -10.66 -34.81
N SER A 62 41.40 -10.90 -34.06
CA SER A 62 41.36 -11.23 -32.61
C SER A 62 40.76 -10.06 -31.82
N GLY A 63 41.18 -8.82 -32.08
CA GLY A 63 40.62 -7.65 -31.42
C GLY A 63 39.14 -7.41 -31.74
N LEU A 64 38.66 -7.87 -32.91
CA LEU A 64 37.22 -7.85 -33.20
C LEU A 64 36.47 -8.91 -32.41
N THR A 65 36.98 -10.15 -32.30
CA THR A 65 36.35 -11.21 -31.48
C THR A 65 36.31 -10.85 -30.03
N ASP A 66 37.39 -10.33 -29.45
CA ASP A 66 37.43 -9.91 -28.05
C ASP A 66 36.41 -8.81 -27.75
N ASN A 67 36.31 -7.80 -28.65
CA ASN A 67 35.29 -6.74 -28.52
C ASN A 67 33.84 -7.24 -28.68
N PHE A 68 33.61 -8.29 -29.47
CA PHE A 68 32.29 -8.90 -29.57
C PHE A 68 31.94 -9.75 -28.35
N GLU A 69 32.87 -10.49 -27.79
CA GLU A 69 32.70 -11.23 -26.55
C GLU A 69 32.43 -10.29 -25.37
N ASP A 70 33.21 -9.19 -25.26
CA ASP A 70 32.98 -8.15 -24.26
C ASP A 70 31.59 -7.47 -24.42
N ALA A 71 31.18 -7.19 -25.67
CA ALA A 71 29.86 -6.60 -25.93
C ALA A 71 28.70 -7.53 -25.62
N VAL A 72 28.86 -8.84 -25.79
CA VAL A 72 27.88 -9.84 -25.44
C VAL A 72 27.80 -10.00 -23.92
N SER A 73 28.93 -10.14 -23.25
CA SER A 73 28.99 -10.27 -21.78
C SER A 73 28.44 -9.03 -21.06
N LEU A 74 28.73 -7.83 -21.56
CA LEU A 74 28.15 -6.57 -21.03
C LEU A 74 26.63 -6.49 -21.24
N ARG A 75 26.10 -7.08 -22.32
CA ARG A 75 24.65 -7.15 -22.54
C ARG A 75 24.00 -8.14 -21.60
N GLU A 76 24.61 -9.29 -21.36
CA GLU A 76 24.15 -10.29 -20.41
C GLU A 76 24.18 -9.74 -18.97
N GLU A 77 25.28 -9.09 -18.58
CA GLU A 77 25.39 -8.41 -17.28
C GLU A 77 24.35 -7.31 -17.12
N ASN A 78 24.13 -6.51 -18.17
CA ASN A 78 23.09 -5.46 -18.15
C ASN A 78 21.68 -6.04 -18.03
N ALA A 79 21.41 -7.19 -18.69
CA ALA A 79 20.15 -7.89 -18.58
C ALA A 79 19.95 -8.46 -17.16
N GLU A 80 20.99 -9.09 -16.60
CA GLU A 80 20.97 -9.62 -15.23
C GLU A 80 20.82 -8.51 -14.18
N LEU A 81 21.53 -7.39 -14.36
CA LEU A 81 21.39 -6.23 -13.48
C LEU A 81 19.99 -5.63 -13.54
N LYS A 82 19.37 -5.55 -14.73
CA LYS A 82 17.99 -5.10 -14.87
C LYS A 82 17.02 -6.03 -14.16
N GLU A 83 17.15 -7.34 -14.35
CA GLU A 83 16.32 -8.34 -13.65
C GLU A 83 16.48 -8.23 -12.13
N LYS A 84 17.71 -8.03 -11.63
CA LYS A 84 17.95 -7.77 -10.21
C LYS A 84 17.30 -6.49 -9.72
N VAL A 85 17.39 -5.40 -10.51
CA VAL A 85 16.73 -4.12 -10.18
C VAL A 85 15.22 -4.30 -10.13
N ASP A 86 14.63 -4.99 -11.13
CA ASP A 86 13.18 -5.25 -11.16
C ASP A 86 12.74 -6.11 -9.96
N THR A 87 13.49 -7.15 -9.63
CA THR A 87 13.24 -8.00 -8.46
C THR A 87 13.33 -7.21 -7.15
N LEU A 88 14.43 -6.46 -6.97
CA LEU A 88 14.62 -5.64 -5.77
C LEU A 88 13.57 -4.53 -5.64
N THR A 89 13.11 -3.98 -6.77
CA THR A 89 12.03 -2.99 -6.79
C THR A 89 10.71 -3.61 -6.35
N ALA A 90 10.39 -4.81 -6.84
CA ALA A 90 9.20 -5.55 -6.44
C ALA A 90 9.25 -5.91 -4.94
N GLU A 91 10.38 -6.43 -4.46
CA GLU A 91 10.59 -6.75 -3.04
C GLU A 91 10.49 -5.50 -2.15
N ASN A 92 11.08 -4.38 -2.57
CA ASN A 92 11.01 -3.11 -1.83
C ASN A 92 9.57 -2.61 -1.76
N THR A 93 8.82 -2.69 -2.87
CA THR A 93 7.40 -2.31 -2.88
C THR A 93 6.59 -3.16 -1.91
N GLN A 94 6.81 -4.47 -1.91
CA GLN A 94 6.15 -5.39 -0.99
C GLN A 94 6.52 -5.10 0.47
N LEU A 95 7.80 -4.83 0.75
CA LEU A 95 8.25 -4.48 2.10
C LEU A 95 7.63 -3.16 2.61
N LEU A 96 7.49 -2.16 1.73
CA LEU A 96 6.81 -0.91 2.06
C LEU A 96 5.33 -1.14 2.38
N GLN A 97 4.63 -1.93 1.57
CA GLN A 97 3.23 -2.30 1.82
C GLN A 97 3.06 -3.04 3.16
N ASN A 98 3.92 -4.03 3.42
CA ASN A 98 3.89 -4.77 4.68
C ASN A 98 4.19 -3.86 5.89
N LYS A 99 5.09 -2.89 5.74
CA LYS A 99 5.36 -1.91 6.79
C LYS A 99 4.15 -1.03 7.07
N GLU A 100 3.50 -0.51 6.03
CA GLU A 100 2.28 0.29 6.19
C GLU A 100 1.14 -0.52 6.83
N GLU A 101 0.97 -1.79 6.44
CA GLU A 101 0.00 -2.69 7.06
C GLU A 101 0.33 -2.94 8.54
N LEU A 102 1.60 -3.15 8.87
CA LEU A 102 2.05 -3.32 10.26
C LEU A 102 1.79 -2.08 11.10
N ASP A 103 2.05 -0.90 10.56
CA ASP A 103 1.84 0.36 11.28
C ASP A 103 0.34 0.59 11.53
N ARG A 104 -0.55 0.30 10.56
CA ARG A 104 -2.01 0.33 10.77
C ARG A 104 -2.50 -0.69 11.81
N LEU A 105 -1.96 -1.91 11.77
CA LEU A 105 -2.32 -2.93 12.78
C LEU A 105 -1.88 -2.55 14.19
N ARG A 106 -0.74 -1.84 14.33
CA ARG A 106 -0.31 -1.28 15.61
C ARG A 106 -1.24 -0.19 16.11
N GLU A 107 -1.67 0.72 15.23
CA GLU A 107 -2.66 1.74 15.59
C GLU A 107 -3.98 1.11 16.08
N LEU A 108 -4.46 0.05 15.40
CA LEU A 108 -5.64 -0.70 15.85
C LEU A 108 -5.41 -1.40 17.19
N PHE A 109 -4.23 -1.94 17.42
CA PHE A 109 -3.90 -2.57 18.70
C PHE A 109 -3.81 -1.55 19.84
N GLU A 110 -3.22 -0.38 19.61
CA GLU A 110 -3.21 0.72 20.59
C GLU A 110 -4.63 1.20 20.90
N LEU A 111 -5.51 1.28 19.89
CA LEU A 111 -6.91 1.60 20.07
C LEU A 111 -7.64 0.53 20.87
N ASP A 112 -7.35 -0.74 20.65
CA ASP A 112 -7.89 -1.85 21.43
C ASP A 112 -7.53 -1.73 22.91
N GLN A 113 -6.33 -1.33 23.23
CA GLN A 113 -5.89 -1.04 24.60
C GLN A 113 -6.58 0.20 25.22
N GLN A 114 -6.86 1.22 24.39
CA GLN A 114 -7.48 2.45 24.88
C GLN A 114 -8.94 2.24 25.35
N TYR A 115 -9.63 1.26 24.76
CA TYR A 115 -11.03 0.91 25.08
C TYR A 115 -11.13 -0.54 25.55
N GLU A 116 -10.27 -0.94 26.51
CA GLU A 116 -10.20 -2.33 27.03
C GLU A 116 -11.52 -2.85 27.59
N ASP A 117 -12.35 -1.97 28.13
CA ASP A 117 -13.64 -2.33 28.72
C ASP A 117 -14.67 -2.83 27.71
N TYR A 118 -14.47 -2.62 26.41
CA TYR A 118 -15.42 -3.02 25.37
C TYR A 118 -14.92 -4.25 24.60
N GLU A 119 -15.79 -5.25 24.43
CA GLU A 119 -15.55 -6.33 23.49
C GLU A 119 -15.62 -5.81 22.04
N LYS A 120 -14.61 -6.10 21.22
CA LYS A 120 -14.49 -5.55 19.86
C LYS A 120 -14.14 -6.63 18.84
N VAL A 121 -14.54 -6.43 17.59
CA VAL A 121 -14.12 -7.24 16.46
C VAL A 121 -13.49 -6.37 15.37
N GLY A 122 -12.31 -6.79 14.91
CA GLY A 122 -11.64 -6.15 13.78
C GLY A 122 -12.33 -6.49 12.46
N ALA A 123 -12.53 -5.49 11.62
CA ALA A 123 -13.16 -5.63 10.31
C ALA A 123 -12.41 -4.80 9.26
N ARG A 124 -12.42 -5.30 8.03
CA ARG A 124 -11.84 -4.61 6.87
C ARG A 124 -12.94 -4.01 6.01
N ILE A 125 -12.70 -2.82 5.49
CA ILE A 125 -13.61 -2.19 4.53
C ILE A 125 -13.46 -2.87 3.17
N ILE A 126 -14.55 -3.48 2.67
CA ILE A 126 -14.58 -4.23 1.41
C ILE A 126 -15.29 -3.50 0.28
N ALA A 127 -16.12 -2.51 0.58
CA ALA A 127 -16.80 -1.70 -0.41
C ALA A 127 -17.10 -0.30 0.10
N ARG A 128 -17.16 0.66 -0.80
CA ARG A 128 -17.57 2.05 -0.56
C ARG A 128 -18.55 2.46 -1.64
N GLU A 129 -19.51 3.30 -1.31
CA GLU A 129 -20.51 3.76 -2.26
C GLU A 129 -19.88 4.70 -3.31
N SER A 130 -20.21 4.46 -4.59
CA SER A 130 -19.69 5.24 -5.71
C SER A 130 -20.37 6.61 -5.76
N GLY A 131 -19.68 7.66 -5.36
CA GLY A 131 -20.18 9.04 -5.40
C GLY A 131 -19.95 9.81 -4.12
N ASN A 132 -20.07 9.15 -2.97
CA ASN A 132 -19.79 9.72 -1.65
C ASN A 132 -18.97 8.71 -0.83
N TRP A 133 -17.72 8.59 -1.15
CA TRP A 133 -16.78 7.55 -0.65
C TRP A 133 -16.68 7.45 0.86
N PHE A 134 -17.19 8.42 1.58
CA PHE A 134 -16.97 8.55 3.01
C PHE A 134 -18.26 8.38 3.84
N GLN A 135 -19.44 8.40 3.21
CA GLN A 135 -20.73 8.35 3.90
C GLN A 135 -21.06 6.95 4.39
N LEU A 136 -21.13 6.01 3.45
CA LEU A 136 -21.50 4.63 3.67
C LEU A 136 -20.39 3.71 3.16
N PHE A 137 -20.00 2.76 3.97
CA PHE A 137 -19.05 1.73 3.57
C PHE A 137 -19.46 0.38 4.14
N THR A 138 -19.03 -0.69 3.47
CA THR A 138 -19.32 -2.07 3.86
C THR A 138 -18.06 -2.70 4.43
N ILE A 139 -18.21 -3.43 5.53
CA ILE A 139 -17.17 -4.21 6.19
C ILE A 139 -17.38 -5.71 6.00
N ASP A 140 -16.31 -6.50 6.10
CA ASP A 140 -16.26 -7.96 5.91
C ASP A 140 -16.72 -8.77 7.13
N LYS A 141 -17.44 -8.14 8.06
CA LYS A 141 -17.97 -8.75 9.28
C LYS A 141 -19.46 -8.52 9.38
N GLY A 142 -20.20 -9.50 9.92
CA GLY A 142 -21.63 -9.48 9.99
C GLY A 142 -22.21 -10.14 11.23
N SER A 143 -23.47 -10.59 11.14
CA SER A 143 -24.16 -11.22 12.26
C SER A 143 -23.51 -12.52 12.73
N SER A 144 -22.78 -13.24 11.88
CA SER A 144 -21.98 -14.41 12.28
C SER A 144 -20.81 -14.06 13.21
N ASP A 145 -20.35 -12.82 13.17
CA ASP A 145 -19.26 -12.30 13.99
C ASP A 145 -19.77 -11.53 15.23
N GLY A 146 -21.07 -11.58 15.49
CA GLY A 146 -21.70 -10.92 16.63
C GLY A 146 -22.17 -9.49 16.35
N ILE A 147 -21.99 -8.97 15.14
CA ILE A 147 -22.38 -7.59 14.81
C ILE A 147 -23.90 -7.45 14.76
N LYS A 148 -24.38 -6.36 15.32
CA LYS A 148 -25.79 -5.95 15.29
C LYS A 148 -25.90 -4.50 14.81
N LYS A 149 -27.10 -4.13 14.37
CA LYS A 149 -27.42 -2.74 14.05
C LYS A 149 -27.23 -1.85 15.28
N ASP A 150 -26.86 -0.59 15.05
CA ASP A 150 -26.57 0.43 16.05
C ASP A 150 -25.31 0.18 16.90
N MET A 151 -24.46 -0.79 16.56
CA MET A 151 -23.13 -0.95 17.13
C MET A 151 -22.19 0.14 16.64
N ASN A 152 -21.31 0.60 17.54
CA ASN A 152 -20.39 1.69 17.25
C ASN A 152 -19.12 1.18 16.56
N VAL A 153 -18.62 1.97 15.62
CA VAL A 153 -17.41 1.66 14.84
C VAL A 153 -16.36 2.71 15.12
N ILE A 154 -15.15 2.26 15.45
CA ILE A 154 -14.01 3.11 15.80
C ILE A 154 -12.79 2.77 14.95
N SER A 155 -11.90 3.72 14.75
CA SER A 155 -10.58 3.54 14.11
C SER A 155 -9.62 4.64 14.53
N GLY A 156 -8.32 4.32 14.59
CA GLY A 156 -7.22 5.28 14.85
C GLY A 156 -7.32 5.92 16.20
N SER A 157 -8.10 6.08 17.00
CA SER A 157 -8.32 6.73 18.32
C SER A 157 -9.71 7.35 18.45
N GLY A 158 -10.57 7.19 17.45
CA GLY A 158 -11.83 7.91 17.47
C GLY A 158 -13.01 7.19 16.81
N LEU A 159 -14.16 7.85 16.95
CA LEU A 159 -15.43 7.42 16.40
C LEU A 159 -15.43 7.54 14.87
N VAL A 160 -15.70 6.45 14.18
CA VAL A 160 -15.90 6.40 12.72
C VAL A 160 -17.37 6.56 12.36
N GLY A 161 -18.25 5.82 13.05
CA GLY A 161 -19.65 5.78 12.70
C GLY A 161 -20.44 4.73 13.45
N ILE A 162 -21.54 4.29 12.85
CA ILE A 162 -22.48 3.34 13.43
C ILE A 162 -22.94 2.33 12.36
N VAL A 163 -23.15 1.09 12.77
CA VAL A 163 -23.70 0.04 11.90
C VAL A 163 -25.16 0.31 11.60
N THR A 164 -25.54 0.38 10.32
CA THR A 164 -26.92 0.64 9.88
C THR A 164 -27.63 -0.60 9.35
N GLU A 165 -26.88 -1.47 8.66
CA GLU A 165 -27.43 -2.72 8.11
C GLU A 165 -26.46 -3.87 8.39
N VAL A 166 -27.01 -5.06 8.59
CA VAL A 166 -26.23 -6.26 8.95
C VAL A 166 -26.68 -7.44 8.08
N GLY A 167 -25.77 -7.97 7.29
CA GLY A 167 -25.88 -9.25 6.62
C GLY A 167 -25.28 -10.38 7.46
N THR A 168 -25.16 -11.58 6.90
CA THR A 168 -24.56 -12.73 7.59
C THR A 168 -23.06 -12.55 7.82
N ASN A 169 -22.34 -12.09 6.77
CA ASN A 169 -20.87 -11.94 6.73
C ASN A 169 -20.42 -10.55 6.25
N TRP A 170 -21.29 -9.58 6.30
CA TRP A 170 -21.00 -8.19 5.94
C TRP A 170 -21.91 -7.26 6.76
N SER A 171 -21.52 -6.00 6.88
CA SER A 171 -22.35 -4.96 7.47
C SER A 171 -22.08 -3.61 6.81
N THR A 172 -23.09 -2.76 6.77
CA THR A 172 -22.96 -1.38 6.27
C THR A 172 -22.81 -0.44 7.47
N VAL A 173 -21.84 0.44 7.39
CA VAL A 173 -21.55 1.45 8.39
C VAL A 173 -21.84 2.82 7.81
N ARG A 174 -22.57 3.66 8.56
CA ARG A 174 -22.72 5.09 8.29
C ARG A 174 -21.66 5.84 9.08
N SER A 175 -20.89 6.64 8.36
CA SER A 175 -19.85 7.50 8.95
C SER A 175 -20.44 8.70 9.66
N ILE A 176 -19.73 9.26 10.65
CA ILE A 176 -20.13 10.51 11.32
C ILE A 176 -20.00 11.74 10.45
N ILE A 177 -19.33 11.65 9.29
CA ILE A 177 -19.20 12.74 8.32
C ILE A 177 -20.37 12.84 7.33
N ASP A 178 -21.25 11.81 7.31
CA ASP A 178 -22.49 11.81 6.51
C ASP A 178 -23.40 12.97 6.91
N ASP A 179 -23.97 13.70 5.92
CA ASP A 179 -24.88 14.81 6.15
C ASP A 179 -26.11 14.44 7.01
N ASP A 180 -26.52 13.18 6.98
CA ASP A 180 -27.59 12.62 7.79
C ASP A 180 -27.11 12.12 9.18
N SER A 181 -25.81 12.30 9.49
CA SER A 181 -25.25 11.88 10.77
C SER A 181 -25.29 13.00 11.80
N SER A 182 -25.78 12.65 12.99
CA SER A 182 -25.82 13.55 14.15
C SER A 182 -25.43 12.78 15.40
N VAL A 183 -24.38 13.22 16.05
CA VAL A 183 -23.79 12.58 17.24
C VAL A 183 -23.96 13.49 18.43
N SER A 184 -24.69 13.02 19.47
CA SER A 184 -24.70 13.70 20.76
C SER A 184 -23.31 13.57 21.40
N ALA A 185 -22.70 14.71 21.68
CA ALA A 185 -21.34 14.81 22.16
C ALA A 185 -21.23 15.73 23.36
N MET A 186 -20.09 15.69 24.03
CA MET A 186 -19.77 16.61 25.13
C MET A 186 -18.29 16.98 25.10
N VAL A 187 -17.99 18.15 25.62
CA VAL A 187 -16.60 18.57 25.85
C VAL A 187 -16.06 17.83 27.08
N SER A 188 -14.96 17.10 26.91
CA SER A 188 -14.44 16.20 27.95
C SER A 188 -14.04 16.89 29.23
N THR A 189 -13.62 18.18 29.18
CA THR A 189 -13.14 18.95 30.33
C THR A 189 -14.24 19.61 31.14
N THR A 190 -15.31 20.05 30.48
CA THR A 190 -16.39 20.83 31.12
C THR A 190 -17.70 20.05 31.22
N SER A 191 -17.82 18.91 30.50
CA SER A 191 -19.05 18.12 30.35
C SER A 191 -20.19 18.88 29.65
N ASP A 192 -19.91 20.02 29.04
CA ASP A 192 -20.88 20.78 28.27
C ASP A 192 -21.33 20.02 27.03
N GLN A 193 -22.66 19.93 26.84
CA GLN A 193 -23.27 19.16 25.78
C GLN A 193 -23.25 19.91 24.45
N CYS A 194 -23.02 19.17 23.39
CA CYS A 194 -23.08 19.67 22.02
C CYS A 194 -23.57 18.57 21.06
N ILE A 195 -23.80 18.95 19.82
CA ILE A 195 -24.12 18.03 18.74
C ILE A 195 -23.02 18.17 17.68
N ILE A 196 -22.48 17.04 17.25
CA ILE A 196 -21.58 16.98 16.10
C ILE A 196 -22.41 16.49 14.91
N ALA A 197 -22.52 17.33 13.89
CA ALA A 197 -23.23 17.04 12.66
C ALA A 197 -22.24 16.83 11.50
N GLY A 198 -22.45 15.79 10.75
CA GLY A 198 -21.72 15.53 9.52
C GLY A 198 -21.95 16.62 8.48
N ASN A 199 -20.97 16.86 7.64
CA ASN A 199 -21.09 17.73 6.47
C ASN A 199 -20.03 17.35 5.45
N LEU A 200 -20.46 16.76 4.34
CA LEU A 200 -19.56 16.31 3.28
C LEU A 200 -18.81 17.44 2.58
N GLN A 201 -19.35 18.65 2.57
CA GLN A 201 -18.67 19.79 1.97
C GLN A 201 -17.43 20.21 2.78
N LEU A 202 -17.42 19.92 4.09
CA LEU A 202 -16.31 20.23 4.98
C LEU A 202 -15.27 19.12 5.05
N ILE A 203 -15.49 17.96 4.42
CA ILE A 203 -14.55 16.85 4.46
C ILE A 203 -13.20 17.21 3.83
N ASP A 204 -13.20 18.03 2.78
CA ASP A 204 -11.99 18.52 2.13
C ASP A 204 -11.20 19.48 3.02
N GLU A 205 -11.90 20.16 3.91
CA GLU A 205 -11.31 21.03 4.96
C GLU A 205 -10.94 20.23 6.22
N GLY A 206 -11.30 18.93 6.31
CA GLY A 206 -11.04 18.07 7.45
C GLY A 206 -11.82 18.52 8.69
N ALA A 207 -13.05 18.96 8.54
CA ALA A 207 -13.85 19.51 9.62
C ALA A 207 -15.26 18.88 9.71
N LEU A 208 -15.83 18.88 10.92
CA LEU A 208 -17.21 18.54 11.24
C LEU A 208 -17.90 19.78 11.85
N ASN A 209 -19.20 19.89 11.69
CA ASN A 209 -19.99 20.94 12.34
C ASN A 209 -20.16 20.63 13.84
N LEU A 210 -19.78 21.57 14.70
CA LEU A 210 -20.14 21.62 16.10
C LEU A 210 -21.28 22.58 16.27
N VAL A 211 -22.42 22.11 16.77
CA VAL A 211 -23.62 22.93 16.94
C VAL A 211 -24.23 22.76 18.33
N ARG A 212 -24.95 23.78 18.77
CA ARG A 212 -25.69 23.78 20.05
C ARG A 212 -24.83 23.48 21.28
N LEU A 213 -23.58 23.95 21.31
CA LEU A 213 -22.77 23.82 22.51
C LEU A 213 -23.32 24.76 23.61
N THR A 214 -23.65 24.17 24.75
CA THR A 214 -24.13 24.88 25.94
C THR A 214 -22.95 25.24 26.84
N ASP A 215 -22.23 26.30 26.57
CA ASP A 215 -21.09 26.78 27.38
C ASP A 215 -21.50 28.06 28.15
N THR A 216 -22.23 27.87 29.24
CA THR A 216 -22.76 28.96 30.05
C THR A 216 -21.69 29.72 30.85
N GLU A 217 -20.58 29.07 31.15
CA GLU A 217 -19.50 29.64 31.95
C GLU A 217 -18.32 30.16 31.11
N ASN A 218 -18.40 30.08 29.78
CA ASN A 218 -17.33 30.45 28.84
C ASN A 218 -15.98 29.77 29.17
N LYS A 219 -16.06 28.49 29.50
CA LYS A 219 -14.88 27.66 29.83
C LYS A 219 -14.36 26.82 28.67
N VAL A 220 -15.15 26.69 27.63
CA VAL A 220 -14.79 25.88 26.44
C VAL A 220 -13.94 26.70 25.50
N HIS A 221 -12.82 26.13 25.05
CA HIS A 221 -11.83 26.78 24.21
C HIS A 221 -11.54 25.94 22.95
N VAL A 222 -11.00 26.62 21.95
CA VAL A 222 -10.40 25.95 20.79
C VAL A 222 -9.26 25.04 21.25
N GLY A 223 -9.24 23.79 20.75
CA GLY A 223 -8.33 22.72 21.16
C GLY A 223 -8.91 21.76 22.20
N ASP A 224 -10.07 22.05 22.77
CA ASP A 224 -10.72 21.16 23.71
C ASP A 224 -11.19 19.85 23.05
N LYS A 225 -11.07 18.77 23.80
CA LYS A 225 -11.41 17.41 23.40
C LYS A 225 -12.92 17.18 23.45
N VAL A 226 -13.50 16.65 22.38
CA VAL A 226 -14.90 16.32 22.26
C VAL A 226 -15.07 14.81 22.15
N VAL A 227 -15.93 14.25 23.00
CA VAL A 227 -16.23 12.83 23.08
C VAL A 227 -17.75 12.59 22.95
N THR A 228 -18.14 11.35 22.66
CA THR A 228 -19.55 10.96 22.67
C THR A 228 -20.16 11.16 24.06
N SER A 229 -21.39 11.67 24.08
CA SER A 229 -22.11 11.95 25.33
C SER A 229 -22.78 10.69 25.89
N TYR A 230 -22.91 10.63 27.22
CA TYR A 230 -23.67 9.61 27.92
C TYR A 230 -25.19 9.67 27.66
N ILE A 231 -25.71 10.83 27.22
CA ILE A 231 -27.14 10.99 26.87
C ILE A 231 -27.45 10.56 25.43
N SER A 232 -26.51 10.02 24.69
CA SER A 232 -26.78 9.49 23.35
C SER A 232 -27.63 8.23 23.40
N GLU A 233 -28.62 8.11 22.53
CA GLU A 233 -29.44 6.91 22.38
C GLU A 233 -28.71 5.73 21.74
N LYS A 234 -27.68 6.00 20.91
CA LYS A 234 -27.03 5.01 20.04
C LYS A 234 -25.53 4.91 20.25
N TYR A 235 -24.91 6.01 20.69
CA TYR A 235 -23.45 6.06 20.85
C TYR A 235 -23.06 5.77 22.29
N LEU A 236 -22.13 4.84 22.46
CA LEU A 236 -21.50 4.55 23.75
C LEU A 236 -20.74 5.79 24.25
N PRO A 237 -20.70 6.06 25.54
CA PRO A 237 -20.10 7.27 26.07
C PRO A 237 -18.57 7.26 26.01
N GLY A 238 -17.96 8.44 25.92
CA GLY A 238 -16.52 8.61 26.10
C GLY A 238 -15.66 8.30 24.86
N ILE A 239 -16.27 7.94 23.73
CA ILE A 239 -15.51 7.71 22.49
C ILE A 239 -15.09 9.05 21.92
N LEU A 240 -13.78 9.21 21.65
CA LEU A 240 -13.22 10.43 21.10
C LEU A 240 -13.76 10.71 19.70
N ILE A 241 -14.16 11.94 19.44
CA ILE A 241 -14.59 12.39 18.11
C ILE A 241 -13.50 13.28 17.48
N GLY A 242 -13.02 14.29 18.24
CA GLY A 242 -12.03 15.23 17.73
C GLY A 242 -11.75 16.37 18.68
N TYR A 243 -11.21 17.45 18.11
CA TYR A 243 -10.83 18.65 18.85
C TYR A 243 -11.49 19.89 18.23
N ILE A 244 -11.95 20.80 19.06
CA ILE A 244 -12.60 22.05 18.62
C ILE A 244 -11.56 22.87 17.83
N SER A 245 -11.85 23.21 16.59
CA SER A 245 -10.99 24.02 15.72
C SER A 245 -11.45 25.47 15.62
N GLU A 246 -12.75 25.72 15.72
CA GLU A 246 -13.35 27.04 15.70
C GLU A 246 -14.58 27.10 16.60
N LEU A 247 -14.82 28.23 17.25
CA LEU A 247 -15.94 28.40 18.16
C LEU A 247 -16.47 29.84 18.06
N ASN A 248 -17.76 29.98 17.78
CA ASN A 248 -18.45 31.25 17.63
C ASN A 248 -19.73 31.29 18.47
N ASN A 249 -20.09 32.44 19.00
CA ASN A 249 -21.37 32.60 19.67
C ASN A 249 -22.50 32.63 18.65
N ASP A 250 -23.56 31.90 18.91
CA ASP A 250 -24.77 31.95 18.10
C ASP A 250 -25.51 33.29 18.27
N SER A 251 -26.33 33.65 17.31
CA SER A 251 -27.11 34.91 17.34
C SER A 251 -28.07 35.01 18.54
N ASN A 252 -28.39 33.88 19.17
CA ASN A 252 -29.25 33.82 20.37
C ASN A 252 -28.48 34.08 21.66
N ASN A 253 -27.14 34.15 21.63
CA ASN A 253 -26.23 34.29 22.78
C ASN A 253 -26.42 33.21 23.89
N MET A 254 -27.10 32.11 23.59
CA MET A 254 -27.36 31.02 24.55
C MET A 254 -26.52 29.78 24.25
N THR A 255 -26.14 29.62 22.98
CA THR A 255 -25.34 28.50 22.50
C THR A 255 -24.18 28.98 21.67
N LYS A 256 -23.19 28.11 21.47
CA LYS A 256 -22.06 28.31 20.56
C LYS A 256 -22.10 27.27 19.45
N SER A 257 -21.58 27.65 18.30
CA SER A 257 -21.40 26.79 17.15
C SER A 257 -20.02 27.02 16.54
N GLY A 258 -19.51 26.05 15.80
CA GLY A 258 -18.20 26.14 15.20
C GLY A 258 -17.84 24.89 14.44
N TYR A 259 -16.56 24.61 14.41
CA TYR A 259 -16.03 23.43 13.72
C TYR A 259 -15.18 22.56 14.65
N LEU A 260 -15.15 21.29 14.32
CA LEU A 260 -14.36 20.26 15.02
C LEU A 260 -13.48 19.55 14.00
N THR A 261 -12.19 19.41 14.32
CA THR A 261 -11.29 18.55 13.53
C THR A 261 -11.37 17.12 14.07
N PRO A 262 -11.86 16.15 13.29
CA PRO A 262 -11.93 14.76 13.72
C PRO A 262 -10.53 14.16 13.88
N VAL A 263 -10.38 13.18 14.77
CA VAL A 263 -9.12 12.44 14.94
C VAL A 263 -8.96 11.33 13.89
N VAL A 264 -10.07 10.87 13.30
CA VAL A 264 -10.08 9.81 12.29
C VAL A 264 -9.80 10.38 10.92
N ASP A 265 -8.87 9.78 10.19
CA ASP A 265 -8.65 10.05 8.77
C ASP A 265 -9.59 9.19 7.91
N PHE A 266 -10.75 9.76 7.58
CA PHE A 266 -11.76 9.09 6.77
C PHE A 266 -11.31 8.79 5.34
N ARG A 267 -10.30 9.48 4.82
CA ARG A 267 -9.82 9.31 3.44
C ARG A 267 -9.01 8.02 3.29
N HIS A 268 -8.24 7.67 4.32
CA HIS A 268 -7.34 6.52 4.29
C HIS A 268 -7.83 5.35 5.16
N LEU A 269 -9.10 5.38 5.58
CA LEU A 269 -9.68 4.34 6.41
C LEU A 269 -9.74 3.00 5.66
N GLN A 270 -9.12 1.96 6.19
CA GLN A 270 -9.08 0.61 5.60
C GLN A 270 -9.56 -0.46 6.56
N GLU A 271 -9.17 -0.38 7.82
CA GLU A 271 -9.55 -1.27 8.91
C GLU A 271 -10.27 -0.48 10.00
N VAL A 272 -11.21 -1.15 10.66
CA VAL A 272 -12.00 -0.60 11.77
C VAL A 272 -12.20 -1.64 12.87
N LEU A 273 -12.52 -1.17 14.07
CA LEU A 273 -12.99 -2.02 15.16
C LEU A 273 -14.50 -1.75 15.37
N VAL A 274 -15.30 -2.81 15.44
CA VAL A 274 -16.71 -2.73 15.79
C VAL A 274 -16.84 -3.11 17.26
N ILE A 275 -17.40 -2.24 18.10
CA ILE A 275 -17.71 -2.51 19.50
C ILE A 275 -18.97 -3.38 19.55
N LEU A 276 -18.86 -4.58 20.13
CA LEU A 276 -19.94 -5.58 20.15
C LEU A 276 -21.02 -5.29 21.21
N GLU A 277 -20.92 -4.18 21.88
CA GLU A 277 -21.88 -3.70 22.85
C GLU A 277 -22.84 -2.68 22.23
N LEU A 278 -24.09 -2.77 22.58
CA LEU A 278 -25.11 -1.76 22.27
C LEU A 278 -25.21 -0.77 23.44
N LYS A 279 -25.53 0.46 23.12
CA LYS A 279 -25.93 1.42 24.15
C LYS A 279 -27.21 0.92 24.83
N ASP A 280 -27.14 0.70 26.13
CA ASP A 280 -28.32 0.36 26.92
C ASP A 280 -29.18 1.63 27.06
N TYR A 281 -30.28 1.67 26.34
CA TYR A 281 -31.21 2.78 26.31
C TYR A 281 -32.61 2.27 26.70
N ASP A 282 -33.04 2.60 27.93
CA ASP A 282 -34.42 2.39 28.33
C ASP A 282 -35.20 3.71 28.17
N PRO A 283 -36.16 3.79 27.20
CA PRO A 283 -36.97 4.98 27.00
C PRO A 283 -37.74 5.41 28.27
N ALA A 284 -38.14 4.46 29.11
CA ALA A 284 -38.87 4.75 30.36
C ALA A 284 -37.98 5.39 31.43
N GLU A 285 -36.67 5.08 31.42
CA GLU A 285 -35.68 5.68 32.29
C GLU A 285 -35.28 7.08 31.81
N ALA A 286 -35.14 7.24 30.49
CA ALA A 286 -34.89 8.54 29.87
C ALA A 286 -36.01 9.54 30.15
N ASP A 287 -37.28 9.12 30.10
CA ASP A 287 -38.43 9.96 30.47
C ASP A 287 -38.42 10.33 31.96
N LYS A 288 -37.99 9.45 32.85
CA LYS A 288 -37.84 9.74 34.27
C LYS A 288 -36.71 10.75 34.57
N ILE A 289 -35.59 10.63 33.85
CA ILE A 289 -34.50 11.61 33.93
C ILE A 289 -34.95 12.95 33.37
N ALA A 290 -35.66 12.97 32.25
CA ALA A 290 -36.20 14.19 31.65
C ALA A 290 -37.28 14.88 32.49
N SER A 291 -38.06 14.09 33.27
CA SER A 291 -39.05 14.61 34.22
C SER A 291 -38.46 15.07 35.57
N GLY A 292 -37.16 14.84 35.79
CA GLY A 292 -36.46 15.18 37.04
C GLY A 292 -36.79 14.27 38.22
N GLU A 293 -37.36 13.10 37.99
CA GLU A 293 -37.68 12.11 39.00
C GLU A 293 -36.47 11.29 39.48
N VAL A 294 -35.39 11.20 38.66
CA VAL A 294 -34.15 10.50 39.02
C VAL A 294 -32.95 11.34 38.54
N THR A 295 -32.01 11.60 39.42
CA THR A 295 -30.74 12.24 39.09
C THR A 295 -29.80 11.16 38.54
N SER A 296 -29.15 11.45 37.41
CA SER A 296 -28.23 10.57 36.64
C SER A 296 -27.04 9.97 37.44
N ALA A 297 -26.89 10.31 38.70
CA ALA A 297 -25.84 9.82 39.60
C ALA A 297 -26.22 8.54 40.36
N GLU A 298 -27.51 8.20 40.44
CA GLU A 298 -27.96 7.04 41.20
C GLU A 298 -27.99 5.74 40.40
N THR A 299 -28.05 5.81 39.07
CA THR A 299 -28.23 4.62 38.20
C THR A 299 -26.94 3.80 38.04
N TYR A 300 -25.76 4.41 38.23
CA TYR A 300 -24.46 3.70 38.13
C TYR A 300 -24.04 2.96 39.40
N SER A 301 -24.72 3.13 40.52
CA SER A 301 -24.38 2.50 41.83
C SER A 301 -25.13 1.20 42.13
N GLU A 302 -26.22 0.90 41.41
CA GLU A 302 -27.04 -0.29 41.69
C GLU A 302 -26.64 -1.56 40.94
N THR A 303 -25.80 -1.45 39.90
CA THR A 303 -25.44 -2.61 39.06
C THR A 303 -24.14 -3.32 39.48
N SER A 304 -23.47 -2.92 40.57
CA SER A 304 -22.18 -3.47 41.01
C SER A 304 -22.12 -4.06 42.41
N GLU A 305 -23.27 -4.48 43.03
CA GLU A 305 -23.19 -5.32 44.24
C GLU A 305 -23.20 -6.81 43.85
N PRO A 306 -22.15 -7.57 44.12
CA PRO A 306 -22.21 -9.03 44.02
C PRO A 306 -23.03 -9.57 45.17
N GLU A 307 -24.05 -10.37 44.87
CA GLU A 307 -24.78 -11.20 45.85
C GLU A 307 -23.77 -12.02 46.67
N SER A 308 -23.62 -11.64 47.94
CA SER A 308 -22.92 -12.47 48.92
C SER A 308 -23.86 -13.58 49.35
N GLU A 309 -23.68 -14.78 48.81
CA GLU A 309 -24.23 -16.00 49.36
C GLU A 309 -23.68 -16.22 50.78
N THR A 310 -24.51 -15.93 51.78
CA THR A 310 -24.36 -16.45 53.14
C THR A 310 -24.96 -17.85 53.19
N GLY A 311 -24.12 -18.86 52.96
CA GLY A 311 -24.42 -20.23 53.32
C GLY A 311 -24.21 -20.42 54.81
N SER A 312 -25.29 -20.65 55.55
CA SER A 312 -25.25 -21.11 56.93
C SER A 312 -25.40 -22.64 57.01
N ASN A 313 -24.57 -23.25 57.84
CA ASN A 313 -24.47 -24.61 58.35
C ASN A 313 -23.79 -25.65 57.49
#